data_c629b2bc4175889e79a93df2cb224a53
#
_entry.id   c629b2bc4175889e79a93df2cb224a53
#
_cell.length_a   1.000
_cell.length_b   1.000
_cell.length_c   1.000
_cell.angle_alpha   90.00
_cell.angle_beta   90.00
_cell.angle_gamma   90.00
#
_symmetry.space_group_name_H-M   'P 1'
#
loop_
_entity.id
_entity.type
_entity.pdbx_description
1 polymer ?
#
loop_
_entity_poly.entity_id
_entity_poly.type
_entity_poly.pdbx_seq_one_letter_code
_entity_poly.pdbx_strand_id
1 'polypeptide(L)'
;MYGAEGTALTTKTLSGAAGTKFLVASPKAAAFQVTTSKISGATAKSRSASGDQIIVPLTGGASRTYTLASGKWGYVSDGVRVKEGDAGYLPIALGTGFWYIKSGAADVTITW
;
A
#
# COMPACT_ATOMS: atom_id res chain seq x y z
N MET A 1 -17.75 21.11 -14.14
CA MET A 1 -17.17 20.71 -13.95
C MET A 1 -16.79 19.83 -13.78
N TYR A 2 -16.75 19.49 -13.69
CA TYR A 2 -16.32 18.98 -13.49
C TYR A 2 -15.57 17.88 -13.75
N GLY A 3 -15.46 17.18 -14.66
CA GLY A 3 -14.61 16.03 -14.88
C GLY A 3 -13.21 16.17 -14.32
N ALA A 4 -12.77 17.34 -14.22
CA ALA A 4 -11.48 17.65 -13.61
C ALA A 4 -11.41 17.21 -12.15
N GLU A 5 -12.53 17.15 -11.50
CA GLU A 5 -12.54 16.74 -10.09
C GLU A 5 -12.08 15.32 -9.90
N GLY A 6 -12.37 14.44 -10.83
CA GLY A 6 -11.95 13.07 -10.73
C GLY A 6 -10.44 12.90 -10.74
N THR A 7 -9.74 13.79 -11.45
CA THR A 7 -8.28 13.71 -11.50
C THR A 7 -7.62 14.30 -10.27
N ALA A 8 -8.32 15.20 -9.57
CA ALA A 8 -7.76 15.82 -8.37
C ALA A 8 -7.60 14.86 -7.20
N LEU A 9 -8.29 13.71 -7.24
CA LEU A 9 -8.29 12.74 -6.14
C LEU A 9 -7.37 11.56 -6.42
N THR A 10 -6.25 11.80 -7.09
CA THR A 10 -5.31 10.73 -7.42
C THR A 10 -4.20 10.53 -6.41
N THR A 11 -4.09 11.41 -5.43
CA THR A 11 -3.08 11.27 -4.39
C THR A 11 -3.68 11.43 -3.00
N LYS A 12 -3.06 10.76 -2.04
CA LYS A 12 -3.39 10.92 -0.63
C LYS A 12 -2.11 10.90 0.18
N THR A 13 -1.97 11.87 1.09
CA THR A 13 -0.84 11.94 2.00
C THR A 13 -1.24 11.45 3.38
N LEU A 14 -0.46 10.51 3.90
CA LEU A 14 -0.64 9.94 5.24
C LEU A 14 0.39 10.57 6.17
N SER A 15 -0.09 11.44 7.04
CA SER A 15 0.76 12.16 8.00
C SER A 15 0.45 11.69 9.40
N GLY A 16 1.48 11.38 10.16
CA GLY A 16 1.32 10.94 11.54
C GLY A 16 2.60 10.34 12.07
N ALA A 17 2.60 10.05 13.36
CA ALA A 17 3.75 9.45 14.04
C ALA A 17 3.95 8.00 13.57
N ALA A 18 5.14 7.47 13.84
CA ALA A 18 5.40 6.04 13.65
C ALA A 18 4.37 5.21 14.41
N GLY A 19 3.88 4.15 13.81
CA GLY A 19 2.85 3.29 14.38
C GLY A 19 1.42 3.71 14.07
N THR A 20 1.20 4.85 13.42
CA THR A 20 -0.14 5.29 13.05
C THR A 20 -0.72 4.39 11.97
N LYS A 21 -1.99 4.03 12.13
CA LYS A 21 -2.71 3.13 11.25
C LYS A 21 -3.81 3.91 10.53
N PHE A 22 -3.83 3.84 9.21
CA PHE A 22 -4.78 4.58 8.38
C PHE A 22 -5.66 3.63 7.60
N LEU A 23 -6.96 3.93 7.53
CA LEU A 23 -7.85 3.23 6.62
C LEU A 23 -7.87 4.02 5.31
N VAL A 24 -7.47 3.37 4.23
CA VAL A 24 -7.34 3.99 2.91
C VAL A 24 -8.34 3.37 1.95
N ALA A 25 -9.09 4.21 1.26
CA ALA A 25 -10.00 3.78 0.20
C ALA A 25 -9.53 4.37 -1.12
N SER A 26 -9.57 3.57 -2.17
CA SER A 26 -9.18 4.05 -3.49
C SER A 26 -10.19 5.07 -4.02
N PRO A 27 -9.75 6.23 -4.50
CA PRO A 27 -10.63 7.20 -5.13
C PRO A 27 -10.94 6.85 -6.59
N LYS A 28 -10.30 5.82 -7.13
CA LYS A 28 -10.50 5.40 -8.52
C LYS A 28 -11.23 4.07 -8.60
N ALA A 29 -12.03 3.92 -9.63
CA ALA A 29 -12.70 2.67 -9.94
C ALA A 29 -11.75 1.75 -10.72
N ALA A 30 -10.65 1.38 -10.09
CA ALA A 30 -9.62 0.54 -10.70
C ALA A 30 -8.82 -0.15 -9.60
N ALA A 31 -8.23 -1.30 -9.93
CA ALA A 31 -7.33 -1.99 -9.02
C ALA A 31 -6.08 -1.12 -8.77
N PHE A 32 -5.51 -1.21 -7.57
CA PHE A 32 -4.34 -0.45 -7.19
C PHE A 32 -3.12 -1.37 -7.10
N GLN A 33 -2.09 -1.07 -7.87
CA GLN A 33 -0.82 -1.79 -7.81
C GLN A 33 0.04 -1.19 -6.69
N VAL A 34 0.45 -2.05 -5.75
CA VAL A 34 1.31 -1.64 -4.63
C VAL A 34 2.76 -1.66 -5.10
N THR A 35 3.24 -0.53 -5.56
CA THR A 35 4.59 -0.41 -6.11
C THR A 35 5.30 0.81 -5.56
N THR A 36 6.63 0.82 -5.67
CA THR A 36 7.43 1.96 -5.23
C THR A 36 7.17 3.23 -6.04
N SER A 37 6.70 3.08 -7.29
CA SER A 37 6.32 4.23 -8.11
C SER A 37 5.02 4.89 -7.66
N LYS A 38 4.17 4.16 -6.94
CA LYS A 38 2.87 4.64 -6.47
C LYS A 38 2.90 5.12 -5.03
N ILE A 39 3.89 4.72 -4.25
CA ILE A 39 3.97 5.03 -2.83
C ILE A 39 5.35 5.63 -2.55
N SER A 40 5.37 6.89 -2.11
CA SER A 40 6.61 7.58 -1.77
C SER A 40 6.66 7.88 -0.28
N GLY A 41 7.87 7.95 0.27
CA GLY A 41 8.08 8.25 1.69
C GLY A 41 7.92 7.05 2.62
N ALA A 42 7.67 5.87 2.09
CA ALA A 42 7.51 4.66 2.90
C ALA A 42 8.83 4.22 3.52
N THR A 43 8.75 3.67 4.73
CA THR A 43 9.90 3.14 5.46
C THR A 43 10.06 1.67 5.14
N ALA A 44 11.24 1.29 4.66
CA ALA A 44 11.53 -0.10 4.33
C ALA A 44 11.82 -0.92 5.58
N LYS A 45 11.53 -2.21 5.50
CA LYS A 45 11.89 -3.17 6.54
C LYS A 45 13.41 -3.24 6.66
N SER A 46 13.88 -3.29 7.90
CA SER A 46 15.30 -3.40 8.22
C SER A 46 15.47 -4.26 9.47
N ARG A 47 16.71 -4.39 9.94
CA ARG A 47 16.98 -5.13 11.17
C ARG A 47 16.31 -4.50 12.39
N SER A 48 16.18 -3.17 12.40
CA SER A 48 15.67 -2.42 13.54
C SER A 48 14.25 -1.92 13.34
N ALA A 49 13.66 -2.13 12.16
CA ALA A 49 12.31 -1.64 11.87
C ALA A 49 11.53 -2.65 11.05
N SER A 50 10.26 -2.84 11.40
CA SER A 50 9.39 -3.75 10.66
C SER A 50 9.01 -3.21 9.29
N GLY A 51 9.21 -1.92 9.05
CA GLY A 51 8.82 -1.26 7.80
C GLY A 51 7.32 -0.98 7.73
N ASP A 52 6.94 -0.19 6.76
CA ASP A 52 5.54 0.10 6.52
C ASP A 52 4.81 -1.14 6.03
N GLN A 53 3.53 -1.27 6.40
CA GLN A 53 2.72 -2.43 6.03
C GLN A 53 1.40 -1.97 5.45
N ILE A 54 0.93 -2.71 4.45
CA ILE A 54 -0.41 -2.55 3.89
C ILE A 54 -1.15 -3.85 4.12
N ILE A 55 -2.28 -3.78 4.84
CA ILE A 55 -3.09 -4.96 5.14
C ILE A 55 -4.38 -4.87 4.35
N VAL A 56 -4.58 -5.85 3.48
CA VAL A 56 -5.74 -5.93 2.59
C VAL A 56 -6.65 -7.06 3.05
N PRO A 57 -7.91 -6.76 3.43
CA PRO A 57 -8.84 -7.83 3.78
C PRO A 57 -9.22 -8.64 2.54
N LEU A 58 -9.30 -9.93 2.70
CA LEU A 58 -9.69 -10.87 1.66
C LEU A 58 -10.98 -11.58 2.05
N THR A 59 -11.57 -12.28 1.08
CA THR A 59 -12.76 -13.09 1.32
C THR A 59 -12.47 -14.19 2.33
N GLY A 60 -13.42 -14.47 3.20
CA GLY A 60 -13.28 -15.55 4.18
C GLY A 60 -12.53 -15.19 5.45
N GLY A 61 -12.30 -13.90 5.70
CA GLY A 61 -11.64 -13.46 6.92
C GLY A 61 -10.10 -13.46 6.83
N ALA A 62 -9.56 -13.85 5.70
CA ALA A 62 -8.11 -13.80 5.47
C ALA A 62 -7.66 -12.38 5.17
N SER A 63 -6.36 -12.17 5.13
CA SER A 63 -5.78 -10.89 4.73
C SER A 63 -4.48 -11.12 3.98
N ARG A 64 -4.09 -10.12 3.18
CA ARG A 64 -2.79 -10.09 2.54
C ARG A 64 -2.03 -8.88 3.07
N THR A 65 -0.79 -9.10 3.51
CA THR A 65 0.04 -8.02 4.05
C THR A 65 1.18 -7.74 3.08
N TYR A 66 1.20 -6.52 2.56
CA TYR A 66 2.30 -6.04 1.72
C TYR A 66 3.33 -5.36 2.61
N THR A 67 4.60 -5.62 2.35
CA THR A 67 5.71 -4.98 3.05
C THR A 67 6.73 -4.47 2.06
N LEU A 68 7.44 -3.40 2.43
CA LEU A 68 8.50 -2.83 1.61
C LEU A 68 9.83 -3.37 2.12
N ALA A 69 10.55 -4.07 1.27
CA ALA A 69 11.86 -4.63 1.61
C ALA A 69 12.74 -4.65 0.36
N SER A 70 14.02 -4.35 0.53
CA SER A 70 15.00 -4.35 -0.58
C SER A 70 14.54 -3.51 -1.77
N GLY A 71 13.88 -2.38 -1.50
CA GLY A 71 13.41 -1.46 -2.52
C GLY A 71 12.17 -1.89 -3.28
N LYS A 72 11.49 -2.95 -2.85
CA LYS A 72 10.29 -3.44 -3.53
C LYS A 72 9.20 -3.81 -2.54
N TRP A 73 7.95 -3.51 -2.91
CA TRP A 73 6.79 -4.01 -2.19
C TRP A 73 6.52 -5.46 -2.55
N GLY A 74 6.02 -6.21 -1.59
CA GLY A 74 5.69 -7.61 -1.83
C GLY A 74 4.92 -8.21 -0.67
N TYR A 75 4.45 -9.43 -0.86
CA TYR A 75 3.73 -10.20 0.17
C TYR A 75 4.20 -11.65 0.12
N VAL A 76 3.89 -12.40 1.18
CA VAL A 76 4.23 -13.83 1.24
C VAL A 76 2.98 -14.63 0.86
N SER A 77 3.15 -15.57 -0.07
CA SER A 77 2.12 -16.50 -0.49
C SER A 77 2.71 -17.91 -0.48
N ASP A 78 2.10 -18.80 0.29
CA ASP A 78 2.56 -20.20 0.44
C ASP A 78 4.05 -20.28 0.81
N GLY A 79 4.48 -19.40 1.72
CA GLY A 79 5.85 -19.37 2.20
C GLY A 79 6.85 -18.71 1.25
N VAL A 80 6.40 -18.22 0.11
CA VAL A 80 7.25 -17.57 -0.90
C VAL A 80 6.89 -16.10 -1.01
N ARG A 81 7.91 -15.24 -1.02
CA ARG A 81 7.68 -13.82 -1.22
C ARG A 81 7.43 -13.52 -2.70
N VAL A 82 6.30 -12.89 -2.96
CA VAL A 82 5.94 -12.37 -4.29
C VAL A 82 6.08 -10.85 -4.21
N LYS A 83 6.88 -10.27 -5.10
CA LYS A 83 7.19 -8.84 -5.06
C LYS A 83 6.83 -8.13 -6.36
N GLU A 84 6.79 -6.81 -6.31
CA GLU A 84 6.50 -6.03 -7.51
C GLU A 84 7.48 -6.38 -8.64
N GLY A 85 6.94 -6.52 -9.84
CA GLY A 85 7.67 -7.00 -11.00
C GLY A 85 7.57 -8.49 -11.25
N ASP A 86 7.17 -9.28 -10.26
CA ASP A 86 6.94 -10.72 -10.46
C ASP A 86 5.63 -10.95 -11.21
N ALA A 87 5.60 -11.99 -12.04
CA ALA A 87 4.41 -12.28 -12.87
C ALA A 87 3.15 -12.55 -12.05
N GLY A 88 3.32 -13.13 -10.87
CA GLY A 88 2.18 -13.46 -9.99
C GLY A 88 1.79 -12.38 -9.01
N TYR A 89 2.39 -11.20 -9.07
CA TYR A 89 2.13 -10.13 -8.12
C TYR A 89 0.72 -9.58 -8.29
N LEU A 90 -0.08 -9.63 -7.23
CA LEU A 90 -1.49 -9.25 -7.28
C LEU A 90 -1.70 -7.81 -6.80
N PRO A 91 -2.59 -7.05 -7.46
CA PRO A 91 -2.98 -5.72 -7.00
C PRO A 91 -4.03 -5.81 -5.89
N ILE A 92 -4.30 -4.66 -5.28
CA ILE A 92 -5.47 -4.52 -4.41
C ILE A 92 -6.68 -4.36 -5.32
N ALA A 93 -7.67 -5.22 -5.11
CA ALA A 93 -8.83 -5.27 -5.98
C ALA A 93 -9.63 -3.97 -5.95
N LEU A 94 -10.27 -3.67 -7.08
CA LEU A 94 -11.18 -2.55 -7.23
C LEU A 94 -12.18 -2.50 -6.07
N GLY A 95 -12.29 -1.32 -5.47
CA GLY A 95 -13.27 -1.07 -4.41
C GLY A 95 -12.88 -1.60 -3.04
N THR A 96 -11.70 -2.20 -2.90
CA THR A 96 -11.24 -2.73 -1.62
C THR A 96 -10.45 -1.66 -0.87
N GLY A 97 -10.92 -1.32 0.33
CA GLY A 97 -10.15 -0.49 1.25
C GLY A 97 -9.04 -1.32 1.90
N PHE A 98 -8.03 -0.64 2.40
CA PHE A 98 -6.92 -1.32 3.05
C PHE A 98 -6.38 -0.48 4.21
N TRP A 99 -5.65 -1.14 5.11
CA TRP A 99 -4.98 -0.46 6.22
C TRP A 99 -3.53 -0.20 5.85
N TYR A 100 -3.07 1.01 6.10
CA TYR A 100 -1.66 1.38 5.97
C TYR A 100 -1.10 1.67 7.36
N ILE A 101 -0.06 0.95 7.76
CA ILE A 101 0.58 1.11 9.05
C ILE A 101 1.95 1.73 8.82
N LYS A 102 2.15 2.94 9.32
CA LYS A 102 3.44 3.63 9.20
C LYS A 102 4.43 3.08 10.22
N SER A 103 5.64 2.83 9.78
CA SER A 103 6.75 2.45 10.64
C SER A 103 7.65 3.64 10.97
N GLY A 104 7.65 4.67 10.14
CA GLY A 104 8.43 5.87 10.36
C GLY A 104 7.56 7.10 10.55
N ALA A 105 8.19 8.23 10.88
CA ALA A 105 7.49 9.48 11.11
C ALA A 105 7.30 10.32 9.85
N ALA A 106 7.98 9.97 8.75
CA ALA A 106 7.88 10.72 7.50
C ALA A 106 6.49 10.55 6.86
N ASP A 107 6.03 11.59 6.17
CA ASP A 107 4.79 11.51 5.42
C ASP A 107 4.90 10.50 4.29
N VAL A 108 3.82 9.76 4.07
CA VAL A 108 3.71 8.79 2.98
C VAL A 108 2.67 9.31 2.00
N THR A 109 3.02 9.35 0.72
CA THR A 109 2.11 9.79 -0.33
C THR A 109 1.80 8.62 -1.26
N ILE A 110 0.51 8.34 -1.41
CA ILE A 110 0.00 7.29 -2.28
C ILE A 110 -0.60 7.96 -3.53
N THR A 111 -0.19 7.49 -4.69
CA THR A 111 -0.68 7.99 -5.99
C THR A 111 -1.36 6.84 -6.73
N TRP A 112 -2.63 7.03 -7.04
CA TRP A 112 -3.40 6.02 -7.79
C TRP A 112 -3.19 6.11 -9.29
#